data_ebb8d013e1e6ead298ed4fce7e1aea33
#
_entry.id   ebb8d013e1e6ead298ed4fce7e1aea33
#
_cell.length_a   1.000
_cell.length_b   1.000
_cell.length_c   1.000
_cell.angle_alpha   90.00
_cell.angle_beta   90.00
_cell.angle_gamma   90.00
#
_symmetry.space_group_name_H-M   'P 1'
#
loop_
_entity.id
_entity.type
_entity.pdbx_description
1 polymer ?
#
loop_
_entity_poly.entity_id
_entity_poly.type
_entity_poly.pdbx_seq_one_letter_code
_entity_poly.pdbx_strand_id
1 'polypeptide(L)'
;MNSESDPVAPTAEPAAPSGDVVIIGAGPAGLTAAYQLGKVQRHATVLESDDIVGGISRTVERNGWRFDIGGHRFFTKVPEVSALWHEILPQGDFLLRPRKSRIFYNGKYFDYPLKAMNALTNLGPIEAIKCVASYAVAQVRPPKDQDNYEGWLVARFGWRLYRTFFKTYTEKVWGVPVSSMPADWAAQRIKNLSLFNAIVNALLPNRNQKDIASLIEEFEYPKFGPGMMWERCTDLVTEQGGDVIMQTRVVEIRHSDGVAHTVVAESTDGARTEYPAEHVISSMPMPALLRSMDPPVDEVTRRAADDLQFRDFLTVA
;
A
#
# COMPACT_ATOMS: atom_id res chain seq x y z
N MET A 1 16.67 -62.40 14.43
CA MET A 1 15.33 -61.87 14.12
C MET A 1 15.52 -60.50 13.55
N ASN A 2 15.65 -60.42 12.23
CA ASN A 2 15.76 -59.17 11.50
C ASN A 2 14.35 -58.73 11.13
N SER A 3 13.89 -57.61 11.66
CA SER A 3 12.66 -56.97 11.22
C SER A 3 12.97 -56.11 9.99
N GLU A 4 12.61 -56.60 8.82
CA GLU A 4 12.52 -55.79 7.62
C GLU A 4 11.42 -54.75 7.78
N SER A 5 11.79 -53.49 7.65
CA SER A 5 10.86 -52.38 7.58
C SER A 5 10.29 -52.32 6.15
N ASP A 6 8.99 -52.50 6.03
CA ASP A 6 8.26 -52.30 4.77
C ASP A 6 8.51 -50.89 4.20
N PRO A 7 8.69 -50.77 2.87
CA PRO A 7 8.85 -49.48 2.23
C PRO A 7 7.53 -48.67 2.32
N VAL A 8 7.60 -47.49 2.93
CA VAL A 8 6.49 -46.52 2.93
C VAL A 8 6.20 -46.16 1.47
N ALA A 9 4.97 -46.46 1.04
CA ALA A 9 4.49 -46.02 -0.27
C ALA A 9 4.60 -44.51 -0.42
N PRO A 10 5.02 -44.00 -1.60
CA PRO A 10 5.07 -42.56 -1.84
C PRO A 10 3.65 -41.99 -1.69
N THR A 11 3.49 -41.02 -0.79
CA THR A 11 2.27 -40.23 -0.69
C THR A 11 2.09 -39.53 -2.02
N ALA A 12 1.01 -39.86 -2.74
CA ALA A 12 0.63 -39.17 -3.96
C ALA A 12 0.52 -37.66 -3.65
N GLU A 13 1.27 -36.83 -4.37
CA GLU A 13 1.04 -35.39 -4.36
C GLU A 13 -0.43 -35.15 -4.68
N PRO A 14 -1.13 -34.26 -3.93
CA PRO A 14 -2.51 -33.92 -4.25
C PRO A 14 -2.54 -33.41 -5.69
N ALA A 15 -3.35 -34.05 -6.53
CA ALA A 15 -3.58 -33.62 -7.91
C ALA A 15 -3.90 -32.14 -7.90
N ALA A 16 -3.20 -31.34 -8.72
CA ALA A 16 -3.48 -29.92 -8.84
C ALA A 16 -4.99 -29.75 -9.16
N PRO A 17 -5.72 -28.95 -8.38
CA PRO A 17 -7.15 -28.75 -8.63
C PRO A 17 -7.29 -28.22 -10.06
N SER A 18 -7.98 -28.95 -10.90
CA SER A 18 -8.30 -28.59 -12.28
C SER A 18 -9.49 -27.65 -12.25
N GLY A 19 -9.28 -26.34 -12.37
CA GLY A 19 -10.38 -25.39 -12.44
C GLY A 19 -9.91 -24.03 -12.88
N ASP A 20 -10.76 -23.31 -13.59
CA ASP A 20 -10.47 -21.99 -14.11
C ASP A 20 -10.40 -20.97 -12.96
N VAL A 21 -9.31 -20.23 -12.89
CA VAL A 21 -9.13 -19.13 -11.95
C VAL A 21 -9.33 -17.82 -12.67
N VAL A 22 -10.32 -17.05 -12.24
CA VAL A 22 -10.54 -15.68 -12.74
C VAL A 22 -10.05 -14.67 -11.70
N ILE A 23 -9.20 -13.76 -12.13
CA ILE A 23 -8.63 -12.69 -11.29
C ILE A 23 -9.18 -11.35 -11.75
N ILE A 24 -9.72 -10.57 -10.82
CA ILE A 24 -10.28 -9.26 -11.11
C ILE A 24 -9.30 -8.17 -10.71
N GLY A 25 -8.77 -7.47 -11.72
CA GLY A 25 -7.81 -6.38 -11.62
C GLY A 25 -6.37 -6.79 -11.89
N ALA A 26 -5.71 -6.11 -12.85
CA ALA A 26 -4.30 -6.26 -13.18
C ALA A 26 -3.40 -5.28 -12.40
N GLY A 27 -3.76 -5.00 -11.16
CA GLY A 27 -2.89 -4.30 -10.21
C GLY A 27 -1.85 -5.26 -9.59
N PRO A 28 -0.99 -4.75 -8.67
CA PRO A 28 0.04 -5.55 -8.01
C PRO A 28 -0.46 -6.88 -7.43
N ALA A 29 -1.62 -6.85 -6.77
CA ALA A 29 -2.19 -8.02 -6.13
C ALA A 29 -2.62 -9.10 -7.14
N GLY A 30 -3.38 -8.68 -8.17
CA GLY A 30 -3.90 -9.61 -9.18
C GLY A 30 -2.80 -10.21 -10.05
N LEU A 31 -1.88 -9.39 -10.54
CA LEU A 31 -0.76 -9.88 -11.36
C LEU A 31 0.19 -10.78 -10.56
N THR A 32 0.46 -10.45 -9.29
CA THR A 32 1.25 -11.32 -8.41
C THR A 32 0.56 -12.67 -8.20
N ALA A 33 -0.76 -12.68 -8.00
CA ALA A 33 -1.53 -13.91 -7.85
C ALA A 33 -1.47 -14.77 -9.13
N ALA A 34 -1.69 -14.15 -10.31
CA ALA A 34 -1.60 -14.84 -11.59
C ALA A 34 -0.20 -15.43 -11.82
N TYR A 35 0.85 -14.64 -11.57
CA TYR A 35 2.23 -15.07 -11.71
C TYR A 35 2.57 -16.27 -10.80
N GLN A 36 2.14 -16.23 -9.52
CA GLN A 36 2.37 -17.34 -8.59
C GLN A 36 1.58 -18.61 -8.96
N LEU A 37 0.37 -18.46 -9.47
CA LEU A 37 -0.42 -19.58 -9.99
C LEU A 37 0.26 -20.22 -11.21
N GLY A 38 0.78 -19.43 -12.15
CA GLY A 38 1.52 -19.91 -13.31
C GLY A 38 2.75 -20.74 -12.93
N LYS A 39 3.46 -20.41 -11.84
CA LYS A 39 4.62 -21.17 -11.33
C LYS A 39 4.24 -22.59 -10.89
N VAL A 40 3.01 -22.82 -10.51
CA VAL A 40 2.48 -24.15 -10.15
C VAL A 40 1.59 -24.74 -11.25
N GLN A 41 1.78 -24.26 -12.48
CA GLN A 41 1.06 -24.71 -13.68
C GLN A 41 -0.47 -24.56 -13.59
N ARG A 42 -0.94 -23.61 -12.79
CA ARG A 42 -2.34 -23.16 -12.78
C ARG A 42 -2.45 -21.86 -13.55
N HIS A 43 -3.19 -21.89 -14.63
CA HIS A 43 -3.40 -20.72 -15.45
C HIS A 43 -4.56 -19.91 -14.92
N ALA A 44 -4.47 -18.60 -15.03
CA ALA A 44 -5.50 -17.68 -14.60
C ALA A 44 -5.82 -16.70 -15.72
N THR A 45 -7.10 -16.31 -15.81
CA THR A 45 -7.56 -15.20 -16.64
C THR A 45 -7.69 -13.96 -15.77
N VAL A 46 -6.88 -12.95 -16.03
CA VAL A 46 -6.91 -11.65 -15.35
C VAL A 46 -7.73 -10.68 -16.18
N LEU A 47 -8.76 -10.06 -15.58
CA LEU A 47 -9.65 -9.09 -16.22
C LEU A 47 -9.34 -7.69 -15.67
N GLU A 48 -8.92 -6.76 -16.53
CA GLU A 48 -8.58 -5.38 -16.15
C GLU A 48 -9.49 -4.38 -16.88
N SER A 49 -10.09 -3.48 -16.13
CA SER A 49 -11.00 -2.47 -16.67
C SER A 49 -10.31 -1.32 -17.41
N ASP A 50 -9.03 -1.10 -17.15
CA ASP A 50 -8.24 -0.01 -17.71
C ASP A 50 -7.42 -0.49 -18.91
N ASP A 51 -6.76 0.44 -19.60
CA ASP A 51 -5.84 0.17 -20.72
C ASP A 51 -4.38 0.03 -20.28
N ILE A 52 -4.09 0.23 -18.99
CA ILE A 52 -2.76 0.16 -18.39
C ILE A 52 -2.79 -0.75 -17.17
N VAL A 53 -1.84 -1.69 -17.09
CA VAL A 53 -1.62 -2.55 -15.93
C VAL A 53 -0.96 -1.82 -14.76
N GLY A 54 -0.94 -2.44 -13.59
CA GLY A 54 -0.25 -1.93 -12.40
C GLY A 54 -1.16 -1.20 -11.41
N GLY A 55 -2.44 -0.98 -11.73
CA GLY A 55 -3.40 -0.33 -10.84
C GLY A 55 -2.88 1.02 -10.33
N ILE A 56 -2.87 1.25 -9.01
CA ILE A 56 -2.33 2.48 -8.42
C ILE A 56 -0.79 2.56 -8.47
N SER A 57 -0.10 1.45 -8.82
CA SER A 57 1.37 1.37 -8.96
C SER A 57 1.81 1.46 -10.43
N ARG A 58 0.95 1.96 -11.30
CA ARG A 58 1.28 2.20 -12.71
C ARG A 58 2.21 3.40 -12.88
N THR A 59 2.90 3.44 -14.01
CA THR A 59 3.62 4.63 -14.48
C THR A 59 2.86 5.24 -15.64
N VAL A 60 2.59 6.52 -15.57
CA VAL A 60 1.95 7.27 -16.67
C VAL A 60 3.03 7.96 -17.49
N GLU A 61 2.96 7.84 -18.82
CA GLU A 61 3.85 8.56 -19.72
C GLU A 61 3.09 9.70 -20.43
N ARG A 62 3.67 10.90 -20.38
CA ARG A 62 3.14 12.06 -21.09
C ARG A 62 4.26 12.94 -21.62
N ASN A 63 4.24 13.23 -22.91
CA ASN A 63 5.23 14.07 -23.59
C ASN A 63 6.68 13.59 -23.36
N GLY A 64 6.92 12.28 -23.28
CA GLY A 64 8.23 11.69 -23.02
C GLY A 64 8.66 11.70 -21.55
N TRP A 65 7.83 12.19 -20.64
CA TRP A 65 8.04 12.14 -19.21
C TRP A 65 7.24 11.01 -18.57
N ARG A 66 7.85 10.35 -17.58
CA ARG A 66 7.22 9.27 -16.78
C ARG A 66 6.92 9.76 -15.39
N PHE A 67 5.70 9.49 -14.94
CA PHE A 67 5.18 9.92 -13.64
C PHE A 67 4.54 8.76 -12.90
N ASP A 68 4.80 8.68 -11.61
CA ASP A 68 4.04 7.83 -10.71
C ASP A 68 2.78 8.56 -10.27
N ILE A 69 1.65 7.86 -10.20
CA ILE A 69 0.40 8.43 -9.69
C ILE A 69 0.32 8.41 -8.15
N GLY A 70 1.46 8.30 -7.50
CA GLY A 70 1.62 8.29 -6.05
C GLY A 70 3.09 8.18 -5.65
N GLY A 71 3.34 8.08 -4.36
CA GLY A 71 4.70 7.92 -3.84
C GLY A 71 5.09 6.45 -3.75
N HIS A 72 5.51 5.84 -4.84
CA HIS A 72 5.92 4.43 -4.88
C HIS A 72 7.41 4.28 -4.56
N ARG A 73 7.70 3.39 -3.62
CA ARG A 73 9.06 3.02 -3.21
C ARG A 73 9.12 1.52 -3.06
N PHE A 74 10.08 0.89 -3.73
CA PHE A 74 10.32 -0.53 -3.58
C PHE A 74 11.13 -0.74 -2.30
N PHE A 75 10.40 -0.98 -1.24
CA PHE A 75 10.94 -1.31 0.06
C PHE A 75 10.00 -2.25 0.81
N THR A 76 10.57 -3.33 1.30
CA THR A 76 9.88 -4.28 2.15
C THR A 76 10.82 -4.81 3.24
N LYS A 77 10.23 -5.26 4.34
CA LYS A 77 10.94 -6.03 5.38
C LYS A 77 10.65 -7.52 5.27
N VAL A 78 9.85 -7.90 4.28
CA VAL A 78 9.46 -9.30 4.01
C VAL A 78 10.40 -9.83 2.92
N PRO A 79 11.31 -10.77 3.23
CA PRO A 79 12.30 -11.26 2.28
C PRO A 79 11.67 -11.85 1.03
N GLU A 80 10.56 -12.57 1.18
CA GLU A 80 9.82 -13.21 0.09
C GLU A 80 9.31 -12.21 -0.93
N VAL A 81 8.84 -11.04 -0.48
CA VAL A 81 8.40 -9.96 -1.35
C VAL A 81 9.59 -9.35 -2.09
N SER A 82 10.71 -9.14 -1.40
CA SER A 82 11.94 -8.66 -2.04
C SER A 82 12.45 -9.64 -3.10
N ALA A 83 12.46 -10.94 -2.78
CA ALA A 83 12.83 -11.98 -3.72
C ALA A 83 11.94 -11.99 -4.96
N LEU A 84 10.61 -11.88 -4.78
CA LEU A 84 9.66 -11.81 -5.88
C LEU A 84 9.92 -10.62 -6.81
N TRP A 85 10.24 -9.46 -6.26
CA TRP A 85 10.54 -8.28 -7.09
C TRP A 85 11.76 -8.50 -7.98
N HIS A 86 12.83 -9.11 -7.45
CA HIS A 86 14.04 -9.42 -8.21
C HIS A 86 13.89 -10.64 -9.12
N GLU A 87 12.88 -11.46 -8.90
CA GLU A 87 12.48 -12.53 -9.81
C GLU A 87 11.75 -11.97 -11.03
N ILE A 88 10.87 -11.00 -10.85
CA ILE A 88 10.12 -10.34 -11.93
C ILE A 88 11.02 -9.39 -12.73
N LEU A 89 11.78 -8.53 -12.05
CA LEU A 89 12.73 -7.60 -12.67
C LEU A 89 14.16 -7.93 -12.23
N PRO A 90 15.11 -8.12 -13.16
CA PRO A 90 16.51 -8.34 -12.80
C PRO A 90 17.10 -7.12 -12.09
N GLN A 91 18.11 -7.35 -11.24
CA GLN A 91 18.77 -6.31 -10.43
C GLN A 91 19.24 -5.11 -11.26
N GLY A 92 19.66 -5.31 -12.51
CA GLY A 92 20.11 -4.23 -13.40
C GLY A 92 19.02 -3.24 -13.82
N ASP A 93 17.76 -3.58 -13.57
CA ASP A 93 16.61 -2.72 -13.86
C ASP A 93 16.16 -1.87 -12.67
N PHE A 94 16.81 -2.04 -11.50
CA PHE A 94 16.60 -1.19 -10.35
C PHE A 94 17.68 -0.13 -10.23
N LEU A 95 17.27 1.07 -9.80
CA LEU A 95 18.12 2.18 -9.44
C LEU A 95 18.00 2.42 -7.94
N LEU A 96 19.12 2.50 -7.23
CA LEU A 96 19.11 2.94 -5.85
C LEU A 96 18.89 4.46 -5.80
N ARG A 97 17.83 4.89 -5.12
CA ARG A 97 17.44 6.30 -5.03
C ARG A 97 17.40 6.79 -3.59
N PRO A 98 18.02 7.94 -3.29
CA PRO A 98 17.90 8.55 -1.99
C PRO A 98 16.49 9.09 -1.77
N ARG A 99 15.98 8.90 -0.56
CA ARG A 99 14.69 9.45 -0.18
C ARG A 99 14.76 10.97 -0.09
N LYS A 100 13.98 11.63 -0.94
CA LYS A 100 13.89 13.10 -0.98
C LYS A 100 12.44 13.57 -0.82
N SER A 101 11.91 13.48 0.41
CA SER A 101 10.58 14.00 0.72
C SER A 101 10.69 15.32 1.47
N ARG A 102 9.76 16.24 1.22
CA ARG A 102 9.68 17.55 1.85
C ARG A 102 8.23 17.85 2.22
N ILE A 103 8.04 18.51 3.36
CA ILE A 103 6.77 19.12 3.72
C ILE A 103 6.85 20.60 3.34
N PHE A 104 5.94 21.06 2.50
CA PHE A 104 5.79 22.47 2.21
C PHE A 104 4.81 23.10 3.19
N TYR A 105 5.28 24.06 3.98
CA TYR A 105 4.46 24.77 4.96
C TYR A 105 4.91 26.22 5.09
N ASN A 106 3.96 27.15 4.98
CA ASN A 106 4.17 28.59 5.12
C ASN A 106 5.36 29.13 4.28
N GLY A 107 5.39 28.76 2.98
CA GLY A 107 6.43 29.19 2.04
C GLY A 107 7.80 28.54 2.22
N LYS A 108 7.94 27.55 3.09
CA LYS A 108 9.23 26.88 3.39
C LYS A 108 9.12 25.37 3.24
N TYR A 109 10.24 24.74 2.91
CA TYR A 109 10.36 23.28 2.81
C TYR A 109 11.01 22.69 4.06
N PHE A 110 10.31 21.76 4.71
CA PHE A 110 10.80 21.02 5.85
C PHE A 110 11.19 19.61 5.42
N ASP A 111 12.26 19.10 5.97
CA ASP A 111 12.68 17.72 5.73
C ASP A 111 11.63 16.73 6.26
N TYR A 112 11.37 15.67 5.51
CA TYR A 112 10.56 14.58 5.97
C TYR A 112 11.37 13.26 5.89
N PRO A 113 11.56 12.60 7.01
CA PRO A 113 11.04 12.91 8.35
C PRO A 113 11.55 14.24 8.90
N LEU A 114 10.76 14.82 9.83
CA LEU A 114 11.14 16.11 10.44
C LEU A 114 12.49 15.99 11.15
N LYS A 115 13.49 16.73 10.68
CA LYS A 115 14.78 16.88 11.36
C LYS A 115 14.71 18.11 12.28
N ALA A 116 15.10 17.94 13.55
CA ALA A 116 14.93 18.99 14.55
C ALA A 116 15.59 20.33 14.13
N MET A 117 16.83 20.31 13.68
CA MET A 117 17.53 21.54 13.25
C MET A 117 16.85 22.18 12.05
N ASN A 118 16.46 21.41 11.04
CA ASN A 118 15.75 21.92 9.88
C ASN A 118 14.39 22.53 10.29
N ALA A 119 13.66 21.86 11.18
CA ALA A 119 12.37 22.34 11.68
C ALA A 119 12.54 23.65 12.49
N LEU A 120 13.49 23.69 13.43
CA LEU A 120 13.74 24.88 14.26
C LEU A 120 14.20 26.07 13.42
N THR A 121 15.12 25.86 12.48
CA THR A 121 15.60 26.91 11.58
C THR A 121 14.50 27.48 10.70
N ASN A 122 13.69 26.61 10.12
CA ASN A 122 12.62 27.01 9.20
C ASN A 122 11.42 27.64 9.92
N LEU A 123 11.06 27.18 11.14
CA LEU A 123 10.02 27.81 11.96
C LEU A 123 10.47 29.20 12.47
N GLY A 124 11.76 29.39 12.68
CA GLY A 124 12.32 30.56 13.31
C GLY A 124 12.31 30.48 14.85
N PRO A 125 13.10 31.30 15.53
CA PRO A 125 13.36 31.16 16.96
C PRO A 125 12.11 31.32 17.83
N ILE A 126 11.24 32.26 17.50
CA ILE A 126 10.03 32.53 18.28
C ILE A 126 9.07 31.32 18.24
N GLU A 127 8.81 30.78 17.08
CA GLU A 127 7.93 29.61 16.92
C GLU A 127 8.57 28.35 17.51
N ALA A 128 9.88 28.19 17.40
CA ALA A 128 10.61 27.11 18.02
C ALA A 128 10.44 27.11 19.55
N ILE A 129 10.62 28.29 20.19
CA ILE A 129 10.43 28.45 21.63
C ILE A 129 8.98 28.11 22.03
N LYS A 130 8.00 28.58 21.26
CA LYS A 130 6.57 28.26 21.53
C LYS A 130 6.30 26.75 21.39
N CYS A 131 6.92 26.05 20.45
CA CYS A 131 6.81 24.61 20.30
C CYS A 131 7.40 23.88 21.52
N VAL A 132 8.59 24.25 21.97
CA VAL A 132 9.25 23.68 23.15
C VAL A 132 8.43 23.96 24.42
N ALA A 133 7.94 25.18 24.62
CA ALA A 133 7.09 25.53 25.75
C ALA A 133 5.77 24.73 25.73
N SER A 134 5.14 24.59 24.56
CA SER A 134 3.93 23.79 24.40
C SER A 134 4.16 22.29 24.69
N TYR A 135 5.34 21.77 24.32
CA TYR A 135 5.75 20.41 24.68
C TYR A 135 5.93 20.28 26.20
N ALA A 136 6.65 21.20 26.84
CA ALA A 136 6.85 21.16 28.30
C ALA A 136 5.50 21.19 29.05
N VAL A 137 4.56 22.00 28.59
CA VAL A 137 3.19 22.03 29.16
C VAL A 137 2.50 20.67 29.00
N ALA A 138 2.62 20.03 27.84
CA ALA A 138 2.01 18.72 27.59
C ALA A 138 2.65 17.61 28.43
N GLN A 139 3.92 17.72 28.82
CA GLN A 139 4.59 16.77 29.74
C GLN A 139 4.07 16.94 31.18
N VAL A 140 3.76 18.17 31.63
CA VAL A 140 3.24 18.43 32.99
C VAL A 140 1.74 18.20 33.06
N ARG A 141 1.02 18.50 31.98
CA ARG A 141 -0.44 18.35 31.88
C ARG A 141 -0.79 17.62 30.58
N PRO A 142 -0.59 16.31 30.51
CA PRO A 142 -0.89 15.53 29.30
C PRO A 142 -2.40 15.53 29.01
N PRO A 143 -2.80 15.35 27.74
CA PRO A 143 -4.19 15.12 27.37
C PRO A 143 -4.79 13.97 28.19
N LYS A 144 -6.06 14.12 28.60
CA LYS A 144 -6.76 13.10 29.37
C LYS A 144 -7.00 11.82 28.56
N ASP A 145 -7.33 11.99 27.30
CA ASP A 145 -7.55 10.90 26.35
C ASP A 145 -6.33 10.81 25.43
N GLN A 146 -5.61 9.68 25.48
CA GLN A 146 -4.47 9.35 24.64
C GLN A 146 -4.73 8.11 23.77
N ASP A 147 -5.96 7.61 23.78
CA ASP A 147 -6.37 6.45 22.98
C ASP A 147 -6.73 6.85 21.53
N ASN A 148 -6.86 8.15 21.30
CA ASN A 148 -7.01 8.72 19.95
C ASN A 148 -5.69 9.33 19.43
N TYR A 149 -5.63 9.50 18.10
CA TYR A 149 -4.47 10.03 17.38
C TYR A 149 -4.03 11.41 17.89
N GLU A 150 -4.98 12.32 18.14
CA GLU A 150 -4.71 13.67 18.63
C GLU A 150 -4.02 13.64 19.98
N GLY A 151 -4.63 13.01 20.97
CA GLY A 151 -4.09 12.98 22.33
C GLY A 151 -2.75 12.27 22.40
N TRP A 152 -2.56 11.18 21.62
CA TRP A 152 -1.29 10.47 21.53
C TRP A 152 -0.16 11.37 21.00
N LEU A 153 -0.43 12.15 19.96
CA LEU A 153 0.55 13.08 19.38
C LEU A 153 0.81 14.29 20.28
N VAL A 154 -0.23 14.86 20.85
CA VAL A 154 -0.08 16.02 21.75
C VAL A 154 0.75 15.67 22.97
N ALA A 155 0.55 14.50 23.57
CA ALA A 155 1.38 14.03 24.67
C ALA A 155 2.87 13.95 24.32
N ARG A 156 3.21 13.65 23.05
CA ARG A 156 4.59 13.44 22.59
C ARG A 156 5.26 14.66 21.96
N PHE A 157 4.47 15.57 21.38
CA PHE A 157 4.99 16.69 20.61
C PHE A 157 4.48 18.07 21.08
N GLY A 158 3.48 18.10 21.95
CA GLY A 158 2.80 19.33 22.38
C GLY A 158 1.80 19.84 21.32
N TRP A 159 0.84 20.64 21.79
CA TRP A 159 -0.24 21.17 20.96
C TRP A 159 0.26 21.97 19.75
N ARG A 160 1.34 22.74 19.93
CA ARG A 160 1.82 23.64 18.87
C ARG A 160 2.34 22.86 17.67
N LEU A 161 3.26 21.91 17.91
CA LEU A 161 3.85 21.11 16.85
C LEU A 161 2.81 20.19 16.20
N TYR A 162 1.92 19.61 17.02
CA TYR A 162 0.81 18.82 16.54
C TYR A 162 -0.07 19.59 15.55
N ARG A 163 -0.53 20.82 15.89
CA ARG A 163 -1.36 21.63 15.01
C ARG A 163 -0.63 22.06 13.73
N THR A 164 0.67 22.31 13.83
CA THR A 164 1.48 22.79 12.69
C THR A 164 1.71 21.71 11.65
N PHE A 165 2.10 20.50 12.05
CA PHE A 165 2.57 19.50 11.11
C PHE A 165 1.68 18.25 10.98
N PHE A 166 0.89 17.93 12.00
CA PHE A 166 0.14 16.68 12.00
C PHE A 166 -1.35 16.88 11.72
N LYS A 167 -2.02 17.78 12.44
CA LYS A 167 -3.47 17.91 12.35
C LYS A 167 -3.93 18.21 10.92
N THR A 168 -3.54 19.35 10.39
CA THR A 168 -4.02 19.82 9.08
C THR A 168 -3.65 18.85 7.96
N TYR A 169 -2.43 18.30 7.99
CA TYR A 169 -1.99 17.34 7.00
C TYR A 169 -2.81 16.05 7.09
N THR A 170 -2.97 15.49 8.30
CA THR A 170 -3.69 14.24 8.49
C THR A 170 -5.16 14.37 8.11
N GLU A 171 -5.85 15.42 8.58
CA GLU A 171 -7.25 15.68 8.24
C GLU A 171 -7.44 15.91 6.74
N LYS A 172 -6.51 16.59 6.08
CA LYS A 172 -6.54 16.78 4.62
C LYS A 172 -6.38 15.46 3.85
N VAL A 173 -5.45 14.62 4.27
CA VAL A 173 -5.17 13.33 3.60
C VAL A 173 -6.29 12.33 3.84
N TRP A 174 -6.77 12.21 5.08
CA TRP A 174 -7.73 11.17 5.46
C TRP A 174 -9.19 11.63 5.41
N GLY A 175 -9.44 12.94 5.41
CA GLY A 175 -10.77 13.50 5.32
C GLY A 175 -11.66 13.31 6.54
N VAL A 176 -11.08 12.86 7.65
CA VAL A 176 -11.78 12.67 8.93
C VAL A 176 -11.07 13.46 10.02
N PRO A 177 -11.79 13.90 11.07
CA PRO A 177 -11.16 14.54 12.23
C PRO A 177 -10.13 13.59 12.87
N VAL A 178 -8.96 14.12 13.18
CA VAL A 178 -7.90 13.30 13.82
C VAL A 178 -8.28 12.75 15.20
N SER A 179 -9.22 13.41 15.89
CA SER A 179 -9.77 12.95 17.16
C SER A 179 -10.60 11.67 17.05
N SER A 180 -11.10 11.34 15.84
CA SER A 180 -11.84 10.10 15.59
C SER A 180 -10.93 8.92 15.19
N MET A 181 -9.62 9.17 15.00
CA MET A 181 -8.67 8.14 14.61
C MET A 181 -8.05 7.48 15.84
N PRO A 182 -7.85 6.14 15.86
CA PRO A 182 -7.21 5.45 16.98
C PRO A 182 -5.72 5.80 17.09
N ALA A 183 -5.20 5.79 18.33
CA ALA A 183 -3.79 6.11 18.63
C ALA A 183 -2.80 5.15 17.95
N ASP A 184 -3.16 3.88 17.80
CA ASP A 184 -2.33 2.86 17.13
C ASP A 184 -1.90 3.25 15.73
N TRP A 185 -2.73 4.03 15.06
CA TRP A 185 -2.44 4.56 13.74
C TRP A 185 -1.25 5.51 13.74
N ALA A 186 -1.15 6.37 14.78
CA ALA A 186 -0.01 7.24 14.99
C ALA A 186 1.22 6.41 15.40
N ALA A 187 1.04 5.49 16.34
CA ALA A 187 2.12 4.67 16.88
C ALA A 187 2.81 3.81 15.82
N GLN A 188 2.08 3.25 14.86
CA GLN A 188 2.64 2.45 13.77
C GLN A 188 3.49 3.29 12.80
N ARG A 189 3.11 4.54 12.55
CA ARG A 189 3.77 5.42 11.56
C ARG A 189 4.86 6.31 12.14
N ILE A 190 4.77 6.63 13.43
CA ILE A 190 5.65 7.57 14.11
C ILE A 190 6.45 6.81 15.19
N LYS A 191 7.05 5.68 14.80
CA LYS A 191 7.92 4.91 15.68
C LYS A 191 9.20 5.70 15.96
N ASN A 192 9.62 5.73 17.23
CA ASN A 192 10.92 6.27 17.69
C ASN A 192 11.15 7.79 17.50
N LEU A 193 10.13 8.58 17.21
CA LEU A 193 10.23 10.04 17.23
C LEU A 193 9.99 10.57 18.66
N SER A 194 11.07 10.92 19.36
CA SER A 194 11.03 11.64 20.62
C SER A 194 11.49 13.08 20.40
N LEU A 195 10.62 14.04 20.66
CA LEU A 195 11.00 15.46 20.56
C LEU A 195 12.08 15.80 21.59
N PHE A 196 12.05 15.16 22.77
CA PHE A 196 13.10 15.33 23.78
C PHE A 196 14.47 14.93 23.25
N ASN A 197 14.58 13.72 22.67
CA ASN A 197 15.85 13.27 22.08
C ASN A 197 16.26 14.16 20.90
N ALA A 198 15.32 14.64 20.11
CA ALA A 198 15.60 15.55 19.02
C ALA A 198 16.16 16.91 19.51
N ILE A 199 15.61 17.47 20.58
CA ILE A 199 16.08 18.71 21.21
C ILE A 199 17.45 18.49 21.85
N VAL A 200 17.62 17.41 22.63
CA VAL A 200 18.89 17.07 23.28
C VAL A 200 20.01 16.87 22.23
N ASN A 201 19.74 16.16 21.16
CA ASN A 201 20.70 15.95 20.07
C ASN A 201 21.00 17.24 19.28
N ALA A 202 20.06 18.16 19.19
CA ALA A 202 20.28 19.47 18.59
C ALA A 202 21.17 20.38 19.44
N LEU A 203 21.07 20.26 20.77
CA LEU A 203 21.85 21.06 21.74
C LEU A 203 23.22 20.42 22.07
N LEU A 204 23.35 19.11 21.92
CA LEU A 204 24.55 18.33 22.24
C LEU A 204 24.99 17.50 21.01
N PRO A 205 25.72 18.08 20.06
CA PRO A 205 25.96 17.47 18.72
C PRO A 205 26.86 16.22 18.72
N ASN A 206 27.39 15.77 19.86
CA ASN A 206 28.38 14.67 19.93
C ASN A 206 27.85 13.32 20.43
N ARG A 207 26.55 13.06 20.41
CA ARG A 207 26.00 11.74 20.72
C ARG A 207 25.61 10.98 19.47
N ASN A 208 26.16 9.77 19.32
CA ASN A 208 25.95 8.84 18.20
C ASN A 208 24.49 8.84 17.67
N GLN A 209 24.29 9.33 16.47
CA GLN A 209 23.00 9.35 15.73
C GLN A 209 22.59 7.96 15.21
N LYS A 210 22.99 6.86 15.86
CA LYS A 210 22.72 5.51 15.36
C LYS A 210 21.31 4.98 15.57
N ASP A 211 20.40 5.71 16.23
CA ASP A 211 19.09 5.17 16.65
C ASP A 211 17.85 5.79 16.00
N ILE A 212 17.98 6.44 14.84
CA ILE A 212 16.81 6.76 14.02
C ILE A 212 16.64 5.71 12.91
N ALA A 213 16.59 4.46 13.32
CA ALA A 213 16.51 3.30 12.44
C ALA A 213 15.07 2.96 12.00
N SER A 214 14.27 3.93 11.57
CA SER A 214 12.94 3.61 11.02
C SER A 214 12.62 4.29 9.70
N LEU A 215 13.57 4.98 9.11
CA LEU A 215 13.31 5.75 7.89
C LEU A 215 14.35 5.39 6.86
N ILE A 216 13.88 4.66 5.88
CA ILE A 216 14.64 4.26 4.72
C ILE A 216 15.25 5.51 4.09
N GLU A 217 16.55 5.58 4.08
CA GLU A 217 17.29 6.69 3.47
C GLU A 217 17.40 6.50 1.95
N GLU A 218 17.47 5.24 1.51
CA GLU A 218 17.55 4.85 0.11
C GLU A 218 16.55 3.71 -0.15
N PHE A 219 16.05 3.61 -1.37
CA PHE A 219 15.14 2.57 -1.81
C PHE A 219 15.45 2.20 -3.27
N GLU A 220 15.11 0.99 -3.64
CA GLU A 220 15.13 0.54 -5.02
C GLU A 220 13.98 1.14 -5.80
N TYR A 221 14.22 1.43 -7.07
CA TYR A 221 13.23 2.02 -7.96
C TYR A 221 13.45 1.53 -9.39
N PRO A 222 12.44 0.92 -10.03
CA PRO A 222 12.56 0.50 -11.42
C PRO A 222 12.91 1.67 -12.32
N LYS A 223 13.88 1.50 -13.21
CA LYS A 223 14.48 2.59 -14.01
C LYS A 223 13.48 3.41 -14.83
N PHE A 224 12.36 2.81 -15.21
CA PHE A 224 11.28 3.46 -15.97
C PHE A 224 9.99 3.66 -15.17
N GLY A 225 10.08 3.57 -13.85
CA GLY A 225 8.95 3.70 -12.94
C GLY A 225 8.37 2.35 -12.49
N PRO A 226 7.51 2.35 -11.47
CA PRO A 226 6.95 1.11 -10.90
C PRO A 226 6.08 0.33 -11.88
N GLY A 227 5.47 0.99 -12.87
CA GLY A 227 4.70 0.33 -13.95
C GLY A 227 5.51 -0.72 -14.69
N MET A 228 6.81 -0.45 -14.92
CA MET A 228 7.73 -1.40 -15.58
C MET A 228 7.72 -2.80 -14.96
N MET A 229 7.56 -2.89 -13.63
CA MET A 229 7.48 -4.19 -12.96
C MET A 229 6.20 -4.93 -13.34
N TRP A 230 5.08 -4.22 -13.42
CA TRP A 230 3.79 -4.84 -13.67
C TRP A 230 3.60 -5.17 -15.15
N GLU A 231 4.19 -4.39 -16.05
CA GLU A 231 4.33 -4.73 -17.47
C GLU A 231 5.11 -6.03 -17.64
N ARG A 232 6.29 -6.14 -16.99
CA ARG A 232 7.07 -7.38 -17.05
C ARG A 232 6.35 -8.57 -16.38
N CYS A 233 5.65 -8.33 -15.27
CA CYS A 233 4.84 -9.36 -14.63
C CYS A 233 3.73 -9.88 -15.57
N THR A 234 3.11 -8.99 -16.33
CA THR A 234 2.11 -9.35 -17.36
C THR A 234 2.73 -10.26 -18.44
N ASP A 235 3.91 -9.90 -18.95
CA ASP A 235 4.62 -10.73 -19.92
C ASP A 235 4.87 -12.14 -19.35
N LEU A 236 5.37 -12.22 -18.11
CA LEU A 236 5.65 -13.50 -17.44
C LEU A 236 4.38 -14.33 -17.23
N VAL A 237 3.26 -13.71 -16.86
CA VAL A 237 1.96 -14.40 -16.74
C VAL A 237 1.58 -15.01 -18.10
N THR A 238 1.73 -14.26 -19.18
CA THR A 238 1.43 -14.73 -20.54
C THR A 238 2.40 -15.83 -20.98
N GLU A 239 3.70 -15.68 -20.72
CA GLU A 239 4.72 -16.69 -20.98
C GLU A 239 4.42 -18.03 -20.25
N GLN A 240 3.78 -17.95 -19.09
CA GLN A 240 3.32 -19.12 -18.30
C GLN A 240 1.97 -19.69 -18.76
N GLY A 241 1.35 -19.11 -19.81
CA GLY A 241 0.08 -19.58 -20.37
C GLY A 241 -1.18 -19.01 -19.71
N GLY A 242 -1.06 -17.95 -18.88
CA GLY A 242 -2.18 -17.17 -18.38
C GLY A 242 -2.59 -16.07 -19.36
N ASP A 243 -3.79 -15.52 -19.16
CA ASP A 243 -4.33 -14.44 -19.98
C ASP A 243 -4.49 -13.16 -19.17
N VAL A 244 -4.14 -11.99 -19.75
CA VAL A 244 -4.43 -10.68 -19.19
C VAL A 244 -5.24 -9.88 -20.19
N ILE A 245 -6.54 -9.73 -19.92
CA ILE A 245 -7.52 -9.12 -20.81
C ILE A 245 -7.80 -7.70 -20.33
N MET A 246 -7.32 -6.72 -21.10
CA MET A 246 -7.45 -5.30 -20.79
C MET A 246 -8.80 -4.75 -21.27
N GLN A 247 -9.15 -3.56 -20.77
CA GLN A 247 -10.37 -2.83 -21.14
C GLN A 247 -11.65 -3.68 -20.97
N THR A 248 -11.62 -4.56 -19.97
CA THR A 248 -12.67 -5.55 -19.70
C THR A 248 -13.08 -5.43 -18.23
N ARG A 249 -14.20 -4.79 -18.00
CA ARG A 249 -14.72 -4.49 -16.65
C ARG A 249 -15.64 -5.60 -16.17
N VAL A 250 -15.33 -6.18 -15.02
CA VAL A 250 -16.25 -7.10 -14.35
C VAL A 250 -17.48 -6.35 -13.85
N VAL A 251 -18.64 -6.83 -14.24
CA VAL A 251 -19.95 -6.21 -13.94
C VAL A 251 -20.85 -7.10 -13.08
N GLU A 252 -20.63 -8.45 -13.07
CA GLU A 252 -21.44 -9.39 -12.33
C GLU A 252 -20.60 -10.61 -11.92
N ILE A 253 -20.85 -11.12 -10.72
CA ILE A 253 -20.27 -12.36 -10.21
C ILE A 253 -21.40 -13.25 -9.74
N ARG A 254 -21.64 -14.32 -10.48
CA ARG A 254 -22.70 -15.28 -10.13
C ARG A 254 -22.19 -16.30 -9.15
N HIS A 255 -22.97 -16.52 -8.12
CA HIS A 255 -22.65 -17.49 -7.08
C HIS A 255 -23.89 -18.27 -6.62
N SER A 256 -23.66 -19.47 -6.13
CA SER A 256 -24.70 -20.29 -5.47
C SER A 256 -24.07 -21.06 -4.31
N ASP A 257 -24.82 -21.24 -3.24
CA ASP A 257 -24.37 -21.98 -2.05
C ASP A 257 -23.01 -21.52 -1.50
N GLY A 258 -22.73 -20.20 -1.61
CA GLY A 258 -21.49 -19.62 -1.13
C GLY A 258 -20.28 -19.81 -2.06
N VAL A 259 -20.47 -20.33 -3.27
CA VAL A 259 -19.42 -20.57 -4.27
C VAL A 259 -19.66 -19.72 -5.51
N ALA A 260 -18.67 -18.93 -5.92
CA ALA A 260 -18.70 -18.24 -7.21
C ALA A 260 -18.44 -19.24 -8.35
N HIS A 261 -19.18 -19.13 -9.44
CA HIS A 261 -19.07 -20.05 -10.59
C HIS A 261 -18.95 -19.35 -11.94
N THR A 262 -19.30 -18.06 -12.03
CA THR A 262 -19.23 -17.31 -13.29
C THR A 262 -18.91 -15.84 -13.01
N VAL A 263 -17.96 -15.29 -13.73
CA VAL A 263 -17.67 -13.85 -13.77
C VAL A 263 -18.13 -13.31 -15.11
N VAL A 264 -18.99 -12.29 -15.10
CA VAL A 264 -19.43 -11.59 -16.32
C VAL A 264 -18.67 -10.28 -16.43
N ALA A 265 -18.05 -10.06 -17.54
CA ALA A 265 -17.33 -8.83 -17.83
C ALA A 265 -17.82 -8.17 -19.10
N GLU A 266 -17.68 -6.84 -19.15
CA GLU A 266 -18.10 -5.99 -20.24
C GLU A 266 -16.90 -5.25 -20.81
N SER A 267 -16.69 -5.37 -22.10
CA SER A 267 -15.67 -4.64 -22.86
C SER A 267 -16.11 -3.20 -23.17
N THR A 268 -15.18 -2.38 -23.65
CA THR A 268 -15.46 -0.94 -23.92
C THR A 268 -16.50 -0.70 -25.02
N ASP A 269 -16.76 -1.66 -25.89
CA ASP A 269 -17.81 -1.64 -26.89
C ASP A 269 -19.19 -2.11 -26.36
N GLY A 270 -19.26 -2.48 -25.08
CA GLY A 270 -20.48 -2.96 -24.41
C GLY A 270 -20.77 -4.46 -24.60
N ALA A 271 -19.89 -5.21 -25.26
CA ALA A 271 -20.06 -6.65 -25.38
C ALA A 271 -19.80 -7.35 -24.03
N ARG A 272 -20.68 -8.26 -23.66
CA ARG A 272 -20.56 -9.04 -22.41
C ARG A 272 -20.04 -10.43 -22.72
N THR A 273 -19.07 -10.85 -21.91
CA THR A 273 -18.47 -12.18 -21.97
C THR A 273 -18.57 -12.83 -20.61
N GLU A 274 -18.95 -14.10 -20.60
CA GLU A 274 -19.01 -14.93 -19.40
C GLU A 274 -17.73 -15.76 -19.27
N TYR A 275 -17.15 -15.73 -18.10
CA TYR A 275 -15.94 -16.49 -17.75
C TYR A 275 -16.34 -17.50 -16.66
N PRO A 276 -16.40 -18.80 -16.98
CA PRO A 276 -16.57 -19.82 -15.96
C PRO A 276 -15.40 -19.72 -14.95
N ALA A 277 -15.70 -19.88 -13.67
CA ALA A 277 -14.69 -19.74 -12.63
C ALA A 277 -14.93 -20.74 -11.51
N GLU A 278 -13.96 -21.57 -11.23
CA GLU A 278 -13.94 -22.40 -10.03
C GLU A 278 -13.44 -21.60 -8.82
N HIS A 279 -12.54 -20.64 -9.10
CA HIS A 279 -12.01 -19.70 -8.11
C HIS A 279 -12.01 -18.28 -8.64
N VAL A 280 -12.42 -17.34 -7.79
CA VAL A 280 -12.35 -15.91 -8.10
C VAL A 280 -11.46 -15.20 -7.09
N ILE A 281 -10.43 -14.51 -7.59
CA ILE A 281 -9.57 -13.63 -6.79
C ILE A 281 -9.87 -12.19 -7.18
N SER A 282 -10.34 -11.38 -6.26
CA SER A 282 -10.69 -9.99 -6.56
C SER A 282 -9.76 -9.01 -5.86
N SER A 283 -9.22 -8.05 -6.62
CA SER A 283 -8.52 -6.87 -6.10
C SER A 283 -9.32 -5.57 -6.28
N MET A 284 -10.56 -5.66 -6.73
CA MET A 284 -11.43 -4.50 -6.88
C MET A 284 -11.90 -3.96 -5.52
N PRO A 285 -12.33 -2.70 -5.42
CA PRO A 285 -12.86 -2.15 -4.19
C PRO A 285 -14.03 -2.97 -3.64
N MET A 286 -14.01 -3.28 -2.34
CA MET A 286 -15.01 -4.14 -1.70
C MET A 286 -16.47 -3.73 -1.97
N PRO A 287 -16.86 -2.43 -1.90
CA PRO A 287 -18.24 -2.05 -2.23
C PRO A 287 -18.62 -2.36 -3.68
N ALA A 288 -17.70 -2.23 -4.62
CA ALA A 288 -17.94 -2.56 -6.02
C ALA A 288 -18.10 -4.08 -6.20
N LEU A 289 -17.23 -4.86 -5.55
CA LEU A 289 -17.32 -6.32 -5.54
C LEU A 289 -18.69 -6.80 -5.03
N LEU A 290 -19.11 -6.32 -3.87
CA LEU A 290 -20.36 -6.77 -3.26
C LEU A 290 -21.62 -6.32 -4.04
N ARG A 291 -21.54 -5.19 -4.75
CA ARG A 291 -22.62 -4.75 -5.65
C ARG A 291 -22.70 -5.56 -6.94
N SER A 292 -21.61 -6.22 -7.35
CA SER A 292 -21.59 -7.07 -8.54
C SER A 292 -22.00 -8.52 -8.27
N MET A 293 -22.31 -8.89 -7.02
CA MET A 293 -22.73 -10.25 -6.67
C MET A 293 -24.16 -10.54 -7.13
N ASP A 294 -24.38 -11.71 -7.76
CA ASP A 294 -25.67 -12.25 -8.15
C ASP A 294 -25.81 -13.71 -7.67
N PRO A 295 -26.77 -14.01 -6.77
CA PRO A 295 -27.73 -13.11 -6.14
C PRO A 295 -27.05 -12.06 -5.25
N PRO A 296 -27.74 -10.91 -5.00
CA PRO A 296 -27.20 -9.84 -4.16
C PRO A 296 -26.91 -10.33 -2.74
N VAL A 297 -25.86 -9.77 -2.13
CA VAL A 297 -25.55 -10.01 -0.70
C VAL A 297 -26.68 -9.48 0.20
N ASP A 298 -26.75 -10.00 1.43
CA ASP A 298 -27.73 -9.53 2.42
C ASP A 298 -27.58 -8.04 2.74
N GLU A 299 -28.66 -7.44 3.25
CA GLU A 299 -28.75 -6.00 3.50
C GLU A 299 -27.73 -5.50 4.54
N VAL A 300 -27.36 -6.32 5.53
CA VAL A 300 -26.37 -5.94 6.56
C VAL A 300 -25.00 -5.84 5.92
N THR A 301 -24.61 -6.82 5.12
CA THR A 301 -23.35 -6.83 4.37
C THR A 301 -23.28 -5.68 3.37
N ARG A 302 -24.40 -5.41 2.66
CA ARG A 302 -24.47 -4.29 1.71
C ARG A 302 -24.27 -2.94 2.40
N ARG A 303 -24.95 -2.70 3.54
CA ARG A 303 -24.79 -1.47 4.31
C ARG A 303 -23.36 -1.30 4.83
N ALA A 304 -22.76 -2.37 5.37
CA ALA A 304 -21.37 -2.33 5.84
C ALA A 304 -20.39 -1.96 4.71
N ALA A 305 -20.65 -2.44 3.49
CA ALA A 305 -19.86 -2.08 2.32
C ALA A 305 -20.05 -0.60 1.91
N ASP A 306 -21.30 -0.11 1.96
CA ASP A 306 -21.61 1.28 1.62
C ASP A 306 -21.03 2.28 2.63
N ASP A 307 -20.81 1.86 3.88
CA ASP A 307 -20.14 2.66 4.92
C ASP A 307 -18.62 2.78 4.74
N LEU A 308 -18.02 1.95 3.87
CA LEU A 308 -16.59 2.06 3.54
C LEU A 308 -16.33 3.31 2.71
N GLN A 309 -15.54 4.22 3.29
CA GLN A 309 -15.21 5.49 2.64
C GLN A 309 -13.88 5.41 1.91
N PHE A 310 -13.83 5.99 0.72
CA PHE A 310 -12.64 6.13 -0.11
C PHE A 310 -12.29 7.61 -0.27
N ARG A 311 -11.00 7.88 -0.52
CA ARG A 311 -10.52 9.22 -0.81
C ARG A 311 -9.77 9.20 -2.13
N ASP A 312 -10.05 10.18 -2.96
CA ASP A 312 -9.23 10.45 -4.12
C ASP A 312 -7.88 11.04 -3.70
N PHE A 313 -6.84 10.61 -4.36
CA PHE A 313 -5.48 11.12 -4.16
C PHE A 313 -5.03 11.86 -5.42
N LEU A 314 -4.93 13.18 -5.31
CA LEU A 314 -4.48 14.02 -6.41
C LEU A 314 -2.96 14.12 -6.41
N THR A 315 -2.33 13.65 -7.49
CA THR A 315 -0.91 13.85 -7.76
C THR A 315 -0.75 14.94 -8.81
N VAL A 316 0.10 15.92 -8.53
CA VAL A 316 0.47 16.98 -9.48
C VAL A 316 1.94 16.80 -9.82
N ALA A 317 2.25 16.69 -11.12
CA ALA A 317 3.59 16.52 -11.65
C ALA A 317 3.94 17.62 -12.66
#